data_0624f2622859072b2de1a28726e548bd
#
_entry.id   0624f2622859072b2de1a28726e548bd
#
_cell.length_a   1.000
_cell.length_b   1.000
_cell.length_c   1.000
_cell.angle_alpha   90.00
_cell.angle_beta   90.00
_cell.angle_gamma   90.00
#
_symmetry.space_group_name_H-M   'P 1'
#
loop_
_entity.id
_entity.type
_entity.pdbx_description
1 polymer ?
#
loop_
_entity_poly.entity_id
_entity_poly.type
_entity_poly.pdbx_seq_one_letter_code
_entity_poly.pdbx_strand_id
1 'polypeptide(L)'
;MFHRRIAVFFCLLLTFSGLNAQISVDYSLTPTQLVQNVLLGGGISVSNVTFTGGAEMRGTFEGTSNLGIDTGLILATGDIAVSIGPNTYISHSDGGGVAGDSQLDALIGSSTNDAAVLEFDFVPSSDTIRFFYVFGSEEYPEYVCSEFNDVFAFFLSGPNPLGGNYNNVNIAKIPGTNIPVAINSINPGAEGAYGDPGGCTTLAYSSLYNDNTSGTTIEYDGFTDVLEASANVIACSTYHIKIAIADVTDGAYDSGVFLKAKSFSSPAVGITAVGSSFDSTMVEGCGYATYTFTRGGDLANPFTINYIIEGDAINGIDYTDLAGNPIA
;
A
#
# COMPACT_ATOMS: atom_id res chain seq x y z
N MET A 1 -13.32 7.48 -76.70
CA MET A 1 -13.55 8.37 -75.52
C MET A 1 -13.43 7.53 -74.26
N PHE A 2 -12.23 7.50 -73.62
CA PHE A 2 -11.98 6.67 -72.45
C PHE A 2 -12.10 7.55 -71.17
N HIS A 3 -13.10 7.25 -70.35
CA HIS A 3 -13.26 7.90 -69.06
C HIS A 3 -12.41 7.17 -68.00
N ARG A 4 -11.31 7.79 -67.56
CA ARG A 4 -10.54 7.34 -66.33
C ARG A 4 -11.30 7.81 -65.09
N ARG A 5 -11.80 6.84 -64.30
CA ARG A 5 -12.29 7.10 -62.95
C ARG A 5 -11.09 7.12 -61.99
N ILE A 6 -10.83 8.28 -61.39
CA ILE A 6 -9.85 8.41 -60.29
C ILE A 6 -10.59 8.06 -59.02
N ALA A 7 -10.19 6.95 -58.36
CA ALA A 7 -10.63 6.61 -57.02
C ALA A 7 -9.71 7.33 -56.03
N VAL A 8 -10.24 8.30 -55.29
CA VAL A 8 -9.53 8.95 -54.18
C VAL A 8 -9.73 8.07 -52.94
N PHE A 9 -8.66 7.42 -52.49
CA PHE A 9 -8.64 6.68 -51.23
C PHE A 9 -8.42 7.67 -50.11
N PHE A 10 -9.46 7.94 -49.31
CA PHE A 10 -9.34 8.74 -48.08
C PHE A 10 -8.79 7.82 -46.98
N CYS A 11 -7.50 7.92 -46.68
CA CYS A 11 -6.89 7.23 -45.56
C CYS A 11 -7.25 7.98 -44.29
N LEU A 12 -8.23 7.47 -43.54
CA LEU A 12 -8.60 8.00 -42.23
C LEU A 12 -7.48 7.60 -41.22
N LEU A 13 -6.58 8.54 -40.93
CA LEU A 13 -5.64 8.40 -39.83
C LEU A 13 -6.41 8.49 -38.48
N LEU A 14 -6.75 7.34 -37.92
CA LEU A 14 -7.18 7.25 -36.55
C LEU A 14 -5.95 7.50 -35.67
N THR A 15 -5.80 8.72 -35.16
CA THR A 15 -4.88 8.99 -34.04
C THR A 15 -5.46 8.34 -32.78
N PHE A 16 -4.94 7.19 -32.44
CA PHE A 16 -5.11 6.67 -31.07
C PHE A 16 -4.32 7.60 -30.13
N SER A 17 -4.98 8.58 -29.53
CA SER A 17 -4.47 9.14 -28.29
C SER A 17 -4.53 8.02 -27.26
N GLY A 18 -3.38 7.50 -26.87
CA GLY A 18 -3.28 6.58 -25.74
C GLY A 18 -3.89 7.30 -24.52
N LEU A 19 -5.00 6.80 -24.02
CA LEU A 19 -5.48 7.17 -22.70
C LEU A 19 -4.45 6.57 -21.73
N ASN A 20 -3.55 7.39 -21.22
CA ASN A 20 -2.75 6.99 -20.08
C ASN A 20 -3.74 6.72 -18.95
N ALA A 21 -3.74 5.49 -18.43
CA ALA A 21 -4.48 5.17 -17.24
C ALA A 21 -3.85 5.96 -16.10
N GLN A 22 -4.66 6.71 -15.38
CA GLN A 22 -4.28 7.48 -14.19
C GLN A 22 -5.17 7.05 -13.05
N ILE A 23 -4.71 7.24 -11.83
CA ILE A 23 -5.60 7.11 -10.68
C ILE A 23 -6.59 8.28 -10.66
N SER A 24 -7.74 8.05 -10.05
CA SER A 24 -8.71 9.07 -9.65
C SER A 24 -8.90 9.00 -8.14
N VAL A 25 -9.21 10.13 -7.52
CA VAL A 25 -9.47 10.21 -6.08
C VAL A 25 -10.88 10.69 -5.79
N ASP A 26 -11.45 10.29 -4.65
CA ASP A 26 -12.79 10.67 -4.19
C ASP A 26 -12.77 10.97 -2.69
N TYR A 27 -13.30 12.12 -2.30
CA TYR A 27 -13.37 12.63 -0.93
C TYR A 27 -14.70 12.34 -0.23
N SER A 28 -15.67 11.73 -0.93
CA SER A 28 -17.08 11.67 -0.51
C SER A 28 -17.32 10.84 0.74
N LEU A 29 -16.43 9.89 1.06
CA LEU A 29 -16.60 8.98 2.17
C LEU A 29 -16.17 9.61 3.50
N THR A 30 -16.96 9.38 4.55
CA THR A 30 -16.55 9.71 5.93
C THR A 30 -15.41 8.80 6.40
N PRO A 31 -14.63 9.19 7.45
CA PRO A 31 -13.59 8.32 7.99
C PRO A 31 -14.08 6.91 8.34
N THR A 32 -15.25 6.80 8.95
CA THR A 32 -15.87 5.50 9.27
C THR A 32 -16.15 4.68 8.01
N GLN A 33 -16.67 5.32 6.95
CA GLN A 33 -16.94 4.63 5.68
C GLN A 33 -15.65 4.22 4.96
N LEU A 34 -14.59 5.05 5.02
CA LEU A 34 -13.28 4.71 4.48
C LEU A 34 -12.74 3.42 5.11
N VAL A 35 -12.81 3.30 6.44
CA VAL A 35 -12.36 2.08 7.12
C VAL A 35 -13.29 0.92 6.80
N GLN A 36 -14.61 1.05 7.02
CA GLN A 36 -15.55 -0.06 6.95
C GLN A 36 -15.82 -0.56 5.53
N ASN A 37 -15.91 0.35 4.56
CA ASN A 37 -16.31 0.01 3.20
C ASN A 37 -15.12 -0.24 2.26
N VAL A 38 -13.98 0.42 2.52
CA VAL A 38 -12.81 0.35 1.64
C VAL A 38 -11.71 -0.51 2.24
N LEU A 39 -11.18 -0.13 3.41
CA LEU A 39 -9.99 -0.77 3.98
C LEU A 39 -10.27 -2.15 4.57
N LEU A 40 -11.42 -2.32 5.24
CA LEU A 40 -11.76 -3.53 5.99
C LEU A 40 -11.94 -4.74 5.08
N GLY A 41 -11.13 -5.77 5.31
CA GLY A 41 -11.21 -7.11 4.74
C GLY A 41 -12.00 -8.07 5.63
N GLY A 42 -11.69 -9.35 5.53
CA GLY A 42 -12.35 -10.39 6.31
C GLY A 42 -11.79 -10.57 7.72
N GLY A 43 -12.65 -11.02 8.64
CA GLY A 43 -12.23 -11.47 9.98
C GLY A 43 -11.89 -10.35 10.96
N ILE A 44 -12.40 -9.14 10.77
CA ILE A 44 -12.20 -8.00 11.68
C ILE A 44 -13.51 -7.25 11.87
N SER A 45 -13.80 -6.84 13.09
CA SER A 45 -14.81 -5.82 13.40
C SER A 45 -14.12 -4.52 13.84
N VAL A 46 -14.68 -3.37 13.46
CA VAL A 46 -14.09 -2.04 13.68
C VAL A 46 -15.09 -1.13 14.39
N SER A 47 -14.57 -0.29 15.31
CA SER A 47 -15.32 0.72 16.05
C SER A 47 -14.45 1.95 16.33
N ASN A 48 -15.06 3.03 16.84
CA ASN A 48 -14.39 4.23 17.32
C ASN A 48 -13.48 4.89 16.28
N VAL A 49 -13.92 4.95 15.01
CA VAL A 49 -13.11 5.55 13.92
C VAL A 49 -13.08 7.06 14.08
N THR A 50 -11.87 7.62 14.09
CA THR A 50 -11.60 9.06 14.10
C THR A 50 -10.58 9.41 13.01
N PHE A 51 -10.58 10.69 12.60
CA PHE A 51 -9.60 11.24 11.70
C PHE A 51 -9.20 12.64 12.19
N THR A 52 -7.89 12.89 12.21
CA THR A 52 -7.29 14.20 12.49
C THR A 52 -6.46 14.60 11.27
N GLY A 53 -6.64 15.83 10.79
CA GLY A 53 -6.07 16.37 9.55
C GLY A 53 -7.11 17.14 8.75
N GLY A 54 -6.72 17.70 7.62
CA GLY A 54 -7.62 18.32 6.65
C GLY A 54 -8.55 17.31 5.97
N ALA A 55 -9.73 17.71 5.57
CA ALA A 55 -10.68 16.81 4.89
C ALA A 55 -10.14 16.34 3.53
N GLU A 56 -9.31 17.17 2.89
CA GLU A 56 -8.62 16.94 1.63
C GLU A 56 -7.47 15.92 1.74
N MET A 57 -6.95 15.69 2.95
CA MET A 57 -5.81 14.80 3.20
C MET A 57 -6.19 13.31 3.23
N ARG A 58 -7.43 12.96 2.93
CA ARG A 58 -7.94 11.58 2.95
C ARG A 58 -9.01 11.34 1.89
N GLY A 59 -9.05 10.12 1.38
CA GLY A 59 -10.09 9.70 0.44
C GLY A 59 -9.89 8.28 -0.06
N THR A 60 -10.53 7.97 -1.17
CA THR A 60 -10.27 6.74 -1.92
C THR A 60 -9.49 7.06 -3.18
N PHE A 61 -8.79 6.06 -3.69
CA PHE A 61 -8.21 6.09 -5.03
C PHE A 61 -8.65 4.86 -5.81
N GLU A 62 -8.77 5.00 -7.12
CA GLU A 62 -9.00 3.90 -8.05
C GLU A 62 -8.38 4.19 -9.41
N GLY A 63 -7.96 3.17 -10.12
CA GLY A 63 -7.42 3.25 -11.47
C GLY A 63 -6.23 2.32 -11.67
N THR A 64 -5.90 2.06 -12.92
CA THR A 64 -4.71 1.30 -13.28
C THR A 64 -3.48 2.20 -13.18
N SER A 65 -2.50 1.79 -12.38
CA SER A 65 -1.26 2.53 -12.17
C SER A 65 -0.06 1.58 -12.01
N ASN A 66 1.13 2.17 -11.90
CA ASN A 66 2.35 1.43 -11.60
C ASN A 66 2.57 1.17 -10.10
N LEU A 67 1.62 1.58 -9.24
CA LEU A 67 1.69 1.34 -7.79
C LEU A 67 1.63 -0.15 -7.40
N GLY A 68 1.12 -1.03 -8.27
CA GLY A 68 0.88 -2.44 -7.94
C GLY A 68 -0.39 -2.68 -7.10
N ILE A 69 -1.17 -1.63 -6.85
CA ILE A 69 -2.50 -1.65 -6.23
C ILE A 69 -3.43 -0.73 -7.01
N ASP A 70 -4.63 -1.21 -7.36
CA ASP A 70 -5.54 -0.50 -8.27
C ASP A 70 -6.64 0.30 -7.55
N THR A 71 -6.87 0.02 -6.26
CA THR A 71 -7.93 0.70 -5.49
C THR A 71 -7.68 0.60 -3.99
N GLY A 72 -8.09 1.62 -3.28
CA GLY A 72 -7.93 1.65 -1.84
C GLY A 72 -8.26 2.99 -1.18
N LEU A 73 -7.72 3.15 0.01
CA LEU A 73 -7.76 4.38 0.80
C LEU A 73 -6.41 5.08 0.63
N ILE A 74 -6.42 6.39 0.49
CA ILE A 74 -5.22 7.23 0.49
C ILE A 74 -5.28 8.21 1.66
N LEU A 75 -4.13 8.39 2.34
CA LEU A 75 -3.84 9.51 3.24
C LEU A 75 -2.63 10.25 2.67
N ALA A 76 -2.64 11.56 2.75
CA ALA A 76 -1.53 12.40 2.28
C ALA A 76 -1.26 13.54 3.28
N THR A 77 -0.09 14.13 3.19
CA THR A 77 0.31 15.30 4.00
C THR A 77 -0.29 16.61 3.46
N GLY A 78 -0.76 16.58 2.19
CA GLY A 78 -1.56 17.63 1.56
C GLY A 78 -2.83 17.10 0.93
N ASP A 79 -3.32 17.78 -0.12
CA ASP A 79 -4.49 17.35 -0.87
C ASP A 79 -4.20 16.03 -1.62
N ILE A 80 -5.01 15.00 -1.42
CA ILE A 80 -4.84 13.72 -2.12
C ILE A 80 -4.90 13.84 -3.64
N ALA A 81 -5.44 14.93 -4.19
CA ALA A 81 -5.41 15.21 -5.62
C ALA A 81 -3.99 15.41 -6.17
N VAL A 82 -3.03 15.80 -5.33
CA VAL A 82 -1.60 15.85 -5.70
C VAL A 82 -1.11 14.50 -6.21
N SER A 83 -1.65 13.40 -5.72
CA SER A 83 -1.24 12.05 -6.16
C SER A 83 -1.61 11.70 -7.60
N ILE A 84 -2.49 12.48 -8.28
CA ILE A 84 -2.99 12.17 -9.62
C ILE A 84 -1.94 12.54 -10.67
N GLY A 85 -1.49 11.53 -11.45
CA GLY A 85 -0.53 11.75 -12.52
C GLY A 85 -1.12 12.46 -13.77
N PRO A 86 -0.29 12.73 -14.78
CA PRO A 86 1.11 12.30 -14.88
C PRO A 86 2.02 13.13 -13.97
N ASN A 87 3.17 12.59 -13.60
CA ASN A 87 4.21 13.35 -12.92
C ASN A 87 4.70 14.48 -13.84
N THR A 88 4.39 15.71 -13.45
CA THR A 88 4.67 16.94 -14.24
C THR A 88 5.36 18.02 -13.43
N TYR A 89 5.41 17.86 -12.11
CA TYR A 89 6.06 18.77 -11.18
C TYR A 89 7.20 18.02 -10.48
N ILE A 90 8.22 18.73 -10.09
CA ILE A 90 9.36 18.23 -9.30
C ILE A 90 9.25 18.63 -7.83
N SER A 91 8.09 19.13 -7.40
CA SER A 91 7.90 19.73 -6.09
C SER A 91 6.43 20.07 -5.86
N HIS A 92 5.55 19.08 -6.07
CA HIS A 92 4.13 19.33 -5.87
C HIS A 92 3.81 19.34 -4.37
N SER A 93 3.12 20.39 -3.95
CA SER A 93 2.70 20.56 -2.56
C SER A 93 1.42 21.39 -2.57
N ASP A 94 0.35 20.89 -2.00
CA ASP A 94 -0.92 21.60 -1.93
C ASP A 94 -1.68 21.28 -0.64
N GLY A 95 -2.04 22.29 0.09
CA GLY A 95 -2.75 22.14 1.35
C GLY A 95 -1.84 22.21 2.56
N GLY A 96 -2.18 21.51 3.63
CA GLY A 96 -1.41 21.50 4.85
C GLY A 96 -1.75 22.64 5.81
N GLY A 97 -0.78 22.99 6.65
CA GLY A 97 -0.96 23.95 7.72
C GLY A 97 -1.67 23.37 8.95
N VAL A 98 -1.74 22.05 9.05
CA VAL A 98 -2.18 21.32 10.25
C VAL A 98 -0.98 20.91 11.11
N ALA A 99 -1.22 20.61 12.37
CA ALA A 99 -0.15 20.21 13.29
C ALA A 99 0.42 18.83 12.89
N GLY A 100 1.69 18.59 13.23
CA GLY A 100 2.31 17.28 13.17
C GLY A 100 1.80 16.31 14.24
N ASP A 101 2.43 15.14 14.34
CA ASP A 101 2.05 14.08 15.25
C ASP A 101 3.18 13.67 16.20
N SER A 102 2.95 13.75 17.49
CA SER A 102 3.98 13.51 18.51
C SER A 102 4.54 12.08 18.55
N GLN A 103 3.81 11.08 18.05
CA GLN A 103 4.32 9.71 17.95
C GLN A 103 5.21 9.54 16.73
N LEU A 104 4.90 10.23 15.63
CA LEU A 104 5.79 10.31 14.47
C LEU A 104 7.05 11.11 14.83
N ASP A 105 6.94 12.24 15.57
CA ASP A 105 8.10 12.98 16.08
C ASP A 105 9.03 12.06 16.88
N ALA A 106 8.48 11.28 17.79
CA ALA A 106 9.24 10.34 18.60
C ALA A 106 9.85 9.19 17.79
N LEU A 107 9.18 8.76 16.71
CA LEU A 107 9.65 7.67 15.85
C LEU A 107 10.85 8.10 15.01
N ILE A 108 10.81 9.33 14.45
CA ILE A 108 11.81 9.82 13.52
C ILE A 108 12.91 10.66 14.20
N GLY A 109 12.62 11.23 15.37
CA GLY A 109 13.54 12.07 16.13
C GLY A 109 13.57 13.52 15.66
N SER A 110 12.60 13.97 14.89
CA SER A 110 12.40 15.32 14.37
C SER A 110 10.95 15.76 14.55
N SER A 111 10.68 17.09 14.43
CA SER A 111 9.31 17.60 14.42
C SER A 111 8.63 17.28 13.09
N THR A 112 7.35 16.93 13.16
CA THR A 112 6.51 16.71 11.99
C THR A 112 5.51 17.85 11.81
N ASN A 113 4.99 17.97 10.59
CA ASN A 113 3.97 18.91 10.17
C ASN A 113 2.93 18.16 9.34
N ASP A 114 1.78 18.75 9.11
CA ASP A 114 0.77 18.31 8.17
C ASP A 114 0.39 16.82 8.32
N ALA A 115 0.14 16.41 9.58
CA ALA A 115 -0.17 15.03 9.88
C ALA A 115 -1.59 14.65 9.47
N ALA A 116 -1.74 13.60 8.65
CA ALA A 116 -2.99 12.89 8.41
C ALA A 116 -3.04 11.63 9.28
N VAL A 117 -3.99 11.60 10.23
CA VAL A 117 -4.06 10.54 11.25
C VAL A 117 -5.44 9.89 11.25
N LEU A 118 -5.49 8.60 10.93
CA LEU A 118 -6.69 7.76 10.98
C LEU A 118 -6.54 6.75 12.10
N GLU A 119 -7.47 6.77 13.07
CA GLU A 119 -7.42 5.89 14.25
C GLU A 119 -8.73 5.13 14.41
N PHE A 120 -8.64 3.89 14.87
CA PHE A 120 -9.81 3.09 15.20
C PHE A 120 -9.48 1.91 16.12
N ASP A 121 -10.50 1.41 16.80
CA ASP A 121 -10.43 0.15 17.53
C ASP A 121 -10.88 -1.01 16.66
N PHE A 122 -10.27 -2.19 16.86
CA PHE A 122 -10.65 -3.38 16.14
C PHE A 122 -10.57 -4.65 17.00
N VAL A 123 -11.33 -5.67 16.57
CA VAL A 123 -11.31 -7.02 17.15
C VAL A 123 -11.04 -8.01 16.03
N PRO A 124 -9.86 -8.69 16.05
CA PRO A 124 -9.50 -9.70 15.06
C PRO A 124 -10.16 -11.05 15.36
N SER A 125 -10.49 -11.83 14.33
CA SER A 125 -11.03 -13.18 14.48
C SER A 125 -9.97 -14.28 14.50
N SER A 126 -8.70 -13.95 14.18
CA SER A 126 -7.58 -14.87 14.20
C SER A 126 -6.35 -14.28 14.91
N ASP A 127 -5.24 -14.99 14.87
CA ASP A 127 -4.00 -14.67 15.56
C ASP A 127 -3.06 -13.72 14.81
N THR A 128 -3.48 -13.22 13.64
CA THR A 128 -2.68 -12.33 12.82
C THR A 128 -3.55 -11.25 12.18
N ILE A 129 -3.02 -10.04 12.07
CA ILE A 129 -3.56 -8.96 11.24
C ILE A 129 -2.55 -8.58 10.16
N ARG A 130 -3.04 -8.06 9.02
CA ARG A 130 -2.20 -7.55 7.95
C ARG A 130 -2.85 -6.40 7.21
N PHE A 131 -1.97 -5.57 6.61
CA PHE A 131 -2.29 -4.49 5.67
C PHE A 131 -1.33 -4.56 4.49
N PHE A 132 -1.77 -4.15 3.31
CA PHE A 132 -0.89 -3.90 2.16
C PHE A 132 -0.93 -2.42 1.81
N TYR A 133 0.23 -1.83 1.56
CA TYR A 133 0.37 -0.39 1.31
C TYR A 133 1.54 -0.06 0.41
N VAL A 134 1.50 1.14 -0.17
CA VAL A 134 2.59 1.80 -0.89
C VAL A 134 2.77 3.18 -0.29
N PHE A 135 4.01 3.59 -0.03
CA PHE A 135 4.37 4.95 0.37
C PHE A 135 4.98 5.66 -0.83
N GLY A 136 4.52 6.86 -1.13
CA GLY A 136 5.03 7.72 -2.22
C GLY A 136 5.28 9.13 -1.71
N SER A 137 6.19 9.86 -2.38
CA SER A 137 6.60 11.20 -1.97
C SER A 137 7.18 12.01 -3.12
N GLU A 138 7.00 13.32 -3.07
CA GLU A 138 7.69 14.34 -3.86
C GLU A 138 9.12 14.63 -3.38
N GLU A 139 9.51 14.19 -2.16
CA GLU A 139 10.88 14.32 -1.65
C GLU A 139 11.91 13.48 -2.41
N TYR A 140 11.44 12.49 -3.17
CA TYR A 140 12.29 11.65 -3.98
C TYR A 140 12.65 12.30 -5.34
N PRO A 141 13.85 12.04 -5.87
CA PRO A 141 15.03 11.48 -5.20
C PRO A 141 15.92 12.56 -4.55
N GLU A 142 15.60 13.86 -4.71
CA GLU A 142 16.48 15.01 -4.46
C GLU A 142 16.83 15.15 -2.97
N TYR A 143 15.91 14.86 -2.07
CA TYR A 143 16.05 15.03 -0.63
C TYR A 143 16.40 13.75 0.11
N VAL A 144 16.69 12.66 -0.59
CA VAL A 144 17.17 11.42 0.03
C VAL A 144 18.43 11.67 0.83
N CYS A 145 18.45 11.24 2.09
CA CYS A 145 19.48 11.49 3.11
C CYS A 145 19.49 12.91 3.67
N SER A 146 18.48 13.72 3.44
CA SER A 146 18.34 15.06 4.05
C SER A 146 17.58 15.02 5.39
N GLU A 147 17.35 16.20 5.98
CA GLU A 147 16.48 16.38 7.15
C GLU A 147 14.97 16.26 6.83
N PHE A 148 14.59 16.37 5.55
CA PHE A 148 13.23 16.23 5.05
C PHE A 148 12.95 14.73 4.82
N ASN A 149 12.63 14.03 5.89
CA ASN A 149 12.54 12.57 5.91
C ASN A 149 11.12 12.12 6.23
N ASP A 150 10.17 12.47 5.37
CA ASP A 150 8.76 12.18 5.55
C ASP A 150 8.52 10.73 5.95
N VAL A 151 7.57 10.57 6.85
CA VAL A 151 7.42 9.32 7.58
C VAL A 151 5.97 8.90 7.69
N PHE A 152 5.81 7.59 7.67
CA PHE A 152 4.55 6.91 7.80
C PHE A 152 4.65 5.78 8.84
N ALA A 153 3.60 5.57 9.62
CA ALA A 153 3.56 4.53 10.64
C ALA A 153 2.16 3.94 10.85
N PHE A 154 2.13 2.65 11.24
CA PHE A 154 0.98 1.98 11.84
C PHE A 154 1.30 1.67 13.30
N PHE A 155 0.80 2.46 14.23
CA PHE A 155 1.00 2.25 15.67
C PHE A 155 -0.07 1.33 16.24
N LEU A 156 0.34 0.14 16.66
CA LEU A 156 -0.52 -0.89 17.27
C LEU A 156 -0.44 -0.82 18.79
N SER A 157 -1.62 -0.87 19.44
CA SER A 157 -1.75 -1.00 20.91
C SER A 157 -2.76 -2.11 21.25
N GLY A 158 -2.51 -2.82 22.33
CA GLY A 158 -3.38 -3.92 22.80
C GLY A 158 -2.58 -5.13 23.29
N PRO A 159 -3.25 -6.24 23.62
CA PRO A 159 -2.60 -7.43 24.18
C PRO A 159 -1.54 -8.01 23.22
N ASN A 160 -0.35 -8.33 23.74
CA ASN A 160 0.70 -8.97 22.95
C ASN A 160 0.67 -10.50 23.21
N PRO A 161 0.56 -11.35 22.18
CA PRO A 161 0.58 -12.81 22.35
C PRO A 161 1.82 -13.36 23.03
N LEU A 162 2.94 -12.63 22.99
CA LEU A 162 4.20 -12.98 23.68
C LEU A 162 4.24 -12.50 25.14
N GLY A 163 3.15 -11.90 25.64
CA GLY A 163 3.00 -11.36 26.98
C GLY A 163 3.08 -9.83 27.04
N GLY A 164 2.38 -9.23 28.00
CA GLY A 164 2.23 -7.79 28.13
C GLY A 164 1.34 -7.17 27.05
N ASN A 165 1.64 -5.95 26.66
CA ASN A 165 0.88 -5.21 25.64
C ASN A 165 1.82 -4.61 24.58
N TYR A 166 1.30 -4.48 23.37
CA TYR A 166 1.79 -3.50 22.40
C TYR A 166 1.45 -2.10 22.94
N ASN A 167 2.43 -1.23 22.96
CA ASN A 167 2.28 0.16 23.39
C ASN A 167 2.73 1.06 22.24
N ASN A 168 1.82 1.36 21.33
CA ASN A 168 2.09 2.15 20.12
C ASN A 168 3.30 1.61 19.33
N VAL A 169 3.34 0.31 19.09
CA VAL A 169 4.42 -0.32 18.32
C VAL A 169 4.18 -0.08 16.85
N ASN A 170 5.12 0.59 16.16
CA ASN A 170 5.03 0.70 14.71
C ASN A 170 5.19 -0.68 14.05
N ILE A 171 4.20 -1.07 13.23
CA ILE A 171 4.23 -2.31 12.44
C ILE A 171 4.49 -2.07 10.94
N ALA A 172 4.48 -0.81 10.49
CA ALA A 172 4.89 -0.42 9.14
C ALA A 172 6.42 -0.28 9.08
N LYS A 173 7.07 -1.38 8.77
CA LYS A 173 8.54 -1.50 8.76
C LYS A 173 9.02 -2.12 7.47
N ILE A 174 10.27 -1.88 7.15
CA ILE A 174 10.94 -2.62 6.07
C ILE A 174 10.91 -4.12 6.41
N PRO A 175 10.48 -5.00 5.49
CA PRO A 175 10.32 -6.42 5.75
C PRO A 175 11.57 -7.06 6.37
N GLY A 176 11.36 -7.81 7.46
CA GLY A 176 12.44 -8.50 8.18
C GLY A 176 13.31 -7.60 9.06
N THR A 177 12.95 -6.32 9.26
CA THR A 177 13.72 -5.36 10.07
C THR A 177 12.87 -4.67 11.15
N ASN A 178 13.52 -3.78 11.93
CA ASN A 178 12.84 -2.82 12.80
C ASN A 178 12.90 -1.38 12.28
N ILE A 179 13.30 -1.18 11.04
CA ILE A 179 13.48 0.14 10.42
C ILE A 179 12.11 0.62 9.93
N PRO A 180 11.64 1.82 10.32
CA PRO A 180 10.39 2.39 9.79
C PRO A 180 10.54 2.74 8.30
N VAL A 181 9.42 2.77 7.59
CA VAL A 181 9.36 3.25 6.20
C VAL A 181 9.36 4.78 6.20
N ALA A 182 10.34 5.36 5.53
CA ALA A 182 10.56 6.79 5.38
C ALA A 182 11.49 7.04 4.18
N ILE A 183 11.65 8.28 3.74
CA ILE A 183 12.52 8.65 2.61
C ILE A 183 13.95 8.13 2.80
N ASN A 184 14.52 8.32 4.01
CA ASN A 184 15.90 7.93 4.31
C ASN A 184 16.10 6.45 4.60
N SER A 185 15.06 5.62 4.43
CA SER A 185 15.14 4.18 4.68
C SER A 185 14.81 3.30 3.47
N ILE A 186 13.91 3.73 2.57
CA ILE A 186 13.67 3.13 1.26
C ILE A 186 13.90 4.21 0.21
N ASN A 187 14.92 4.07 -0.62
CA ASN A 187 15.41 5.11 -1.53
C ASN A 187 16.21 4.49 -2.69
N PRO A 188 16.67 5.28 -3.68
CA PRO A 188 17.44 4.78 -4.83
C PRO A 188 18.77 4.05 -4.49
N GLY A 189 19.22 4.06 -3.24
CA GLY A 189 20.49 3.50 -2.82
C GLY A 189 21.67 4.48 -2.97
N ALA A 190 21.36 5.76 -3.11
CA ALA A 190 22.32 6.87 -3.19
C ALA A 190 21.75 8.10 -2.51
N GLU A 191 22.62 8.99 -2.05
CA GLU A 191 22.26 10.30 -1.51
C GLU A 191 21.66 11.17 -2.62
N GLY A 192 20.61 11.94 -2.30
CA GLY A 192 19.98 12.91 -3.21
C GLY A 192 20.82 14.16 -3.43
N ALA A 193 20.39 15.03 -4.33
CA ALA A 193 21.09 16.25 -4.68
C ALA A 193 21.24 17.22 -3.48
N TYR A 194 20.29 17.14 -2.54
CA TYR A 194 20.25 17.93 -1.30
C TYR A 194 20.46 17.07 -0.05
N GLY A 195 20.90 15.82 -0.24
CA GLY A 195 21.21 14.91 0.86
C GLY A 195 22.48 15.27 1.60
N ASP A 196 22.48 15.00 2.89
CA ASP A 196 23.66 15.15 3.75
C ASP A 196 24.49 13.85 3.74
N PRO A 197 25.83 13.94 3.65
CA PRO A 197 26.67 12.75 3.70
C PRO A 197 26.45 11.93 4.98
N GLY A 198 25.96 10.69 4.81
CA GLY A 198 25.61 9.80 5.91
C GLY A 198 24.29 10.13 6.62
N GLY A 199 23.45 11.01 6.06
CA GLY A 199 22.14 11.38 6.59
C GLY A 199 21.07 10.28 6.48
N CYS A 200 21.27 9.30 5.59
CA CYS A 200 20.33 8.18 5.45
C CYS A 200 20.35 7.23 6.63
N THR A 201 19.17 6.73 7.01
CA THR A 201 19.04 5.59 7.91
C THR A 201 19.71 4.35 7.30
N THR A 202 19.52 4.15 5.98
CA THR A 202 20.14 3.07 5.21
C THR A 202 20.01 3.32 3.71
N LEU A 203 20.95 2.80 2.93
CA LEU A 203 20.94 2.76 1.46
C LEU A 203 20.75 1.33 0.92
N ALA A 204 20.42 0.36 1.78
CA ALA A 204 20.45 -1.06 1.42
C ALA A 204 19.17 -1.58 0.73
N TYR A 205 18.08 -0.81 0.74
CA TYR A 205 16.75 -1.28 0.30
C TYR A 205 16.28 -0.64 -1.01
N SER A 206 17.20 -0.30 -1.88
CA SER A 206 16.88 0.27 -3.22
C SER A 206 16.06 -0.67 -4.11
N SER A 207 16.08 -1.97 -3.84
CA SER A 207 15.20 -2.92 -4.53
C SER A 207 13.72 -2.79 -4.18
N LEU A 208 13.37 -2.02 -3.14
CA LEU A 208 11.99 -1.72 -2.74
C LEU A 208 11.55 -0.33 -3.20
N TYR A 209 12.40 0.42 -3.90
CA TYR A 209 12.15 1.77 -4.39
C TYR A 209 11.86 1.75 -5.88
N ASN A 210 10.89 2.54 -6.31
CA ASN A 210 10.53 2.78 -7.71
C ASN A 210 10.68 4.27 -8.03
N ASP A 211 11.56 4.60 -8.97
CA ASP A 211 11.68 5.93 -9.56
C ASP A 211 10.46 6.24 -10.44
N ASN A 212 9.83 7.37 -10.22
CA ASN A 212 8.66 7.81 -10.95
C ASN A 212 8.80 9.23 -11.52
N THR A 213 10.01 9.79 -11.57
CA THR A 213 10.31 11.13 -12.09
C THR A 213 9.85 11.36 -13.55
N SER A 214 9.49 10.31 -14.26
CA SER A 214 8.88 10.33 -15.60
C SER A 214 7.56 9.56 -15.63
N GLY A 215 6.91 9.42 -14.50
CA GLY A 215 5.68 8.65 -14.33
C GLY A 215 4.49 9.23 -15.08
N THR A 216 3.55 8.37 -15.49
CA THR A 216 2.37 8.78 -16.25
C THR A 216 1.06 8.52 -15.51
N THR A 217 1.09 7.81 -14.39
CA THR A 217 -0.11 7.30 -13.71
C THR A 217 -0.34 7.94 -12.34
N ILE A 218 0.73 8.29 -11.64
CA ILE A 218 0.72 9.05 -10.37
C ILE A 218 1.72 10.19 -10.46
N GLU A 219 1.54 11.21 -9.61
CA GLU A 219 2.40 12.41 -9.58
C GLU A 219 3.68 12.17 -8.79
N TYR A 220 3.64 11.60 -7.57
CA TYR A 220 4.81 11.44 -6.71
C TYR A 220 6.06 10.98 -7.45
N ASP A 221 7.20 11.64 -7.19
CA ASP A 221 8.50 11.41 -7.85
C ASP A 221 9.13 10.05 -7.57
N GLY A 222 8.73 9.44 -6.46
CA GLY A 222 9.13 8.07 -6.14
C GLY A 222 8.16 7.39 -5.17
N PHE A 223 8.19 6.06 -5.17
CA PHE A 223 7.33 5.27 -4.28
C PHE A 223 7.94 3.89 -3.98
N THR A 224 7.44 3.24 -2.93
CA THR A 224 7.86 1.89 -2.53
C THR A 224 7.17 0.80 -3.35
N ASP A 225 7.73 -0.39 -3.39
CA ASP A 225 6.96 -1.59 -3.72
C ASP A 225 5.76 -1.73 -2.78
N VAL A 226 4.81 -2.62 -3.14
CA VAL A 226 3.72 -2.98 -2.23
C VAL A 226 4.31 -3.69 -1.02
N LEU A 227 4.18 -3.06 0.15
CA LEU A 227 4.69 -3.57 1.42
C LEU A 227 3.55 -4.19 2.25
N GLU A 228 3.90 -5.16 3.08
CA GLU A 228 2.99 -5.75 4.07
C GLU A 228 3.37 -5.27 5.48
N ALA A 229 2.40 -4.68 6.19
CA ALA A 229 2.47 -4.50 7.63
C ALA A 229 1.64 -5.59 8.29
N SER A 230 2.23 -6.35 9.20
CA SER A 230 1.54 -7.43 9.91
C SER A 230 1.94 -7.52 11.37
N ALA A 231 1.04 -8.07 12.19
CA ALA A 231 1.32 -8.33 13.60
C ALA A 231 0.56 -9.57 14.08
N ASN A 232 1.19 -10.28 15.03
CA ASN A 232 0.50 -11.33 15.76
C ASN A 232 -0.40 -10.68 16.82
N VAL A 233 -1.61 -11.19 16.94
CA VAL A 233 -2.65 -10.69 17.84
C VAL A 233 -3.34 -11.85 18.56
N ILE A 234 -4.10 -11.54 19.61
CA ILE A 234 -4.95 -12.51 20.30
C ILE A 234 -6.35 -12.37 19.73
N ALA A 235 -6.88 -13.44 19.13
CA ALA A 235 -8.23 -13.45 18.58
C ALA A 235 -9.28 -13.00 19.63
N CYS A 236 -10.30 -12.29 19.19
CA CYS A 236 -11.39 -11.76 20.00
C CYS A 236 -10.95 -10.75 21.09
N SER A 237 -9.72 -10.25 21.05
CA SER A 237 -9.25 -9.16 21.91
C SER A 237 -9.36 -7.82 21.21
N THR A 238 -9.59 -6.75 21.97
CA THR A 238 -9.67 -5.39 21.42
C THR A 238 -8.27 -4.80 21.28
N TYR A 239 -8.02 -4.21 20.12
CA TYR A 239 -6.82 -3.48 19.77
C TYR A 239 -7.16 -2.07 19.31
N HIS A 240 -6.20 -1.17 19.42
CA HIS A 240 -6.23 0.15 18.82
C HIS A 240 -5.14 0.24 17.76
N ILE A 241 -5.46 0.82 16.60
CA ILE A 241 -4.51 1.12 15.54
C ILE A 241 -4.59 2.60 15.18
N LYS A 242 -3.42 3.21 15.03
CA LYS A 242 -3.25 4.57 14.51
C LYS A 242 -2.41 4.51 13.25
N ILE A 243 -2.98 4.94 12.14
CA ILE A 243 -2.35 5.07 10.84
C ILE A 243 -2.03 6.55 10.67
N ALA A 244 -0.75 6.89 10.56
CA ALA A 244 -0.32 8.29 10.52
C ALA A 244 0.77 8.50 9.48
N ILE A 245 0.65 9.58 8.70
CA ILE A 245 1.67 10.10 7.78
C ILE A 245 1.88 11.58 8.09
N ALA A 246 3.09 12.08 7.96
CA ALA A 246 3.41 13.50 8.16
C ALA A 246 4.68 13.90 7.43
N ASP A 247 4.77 15.16 7.06
CA ASP A 247 5.98 15.81 6.60
C ASP A 247 6.93 16.03 7.77
N VAL A 248 8.24 15.96 7.51
CA VAL A 248 9.28 16.10 8.53
C VAL A 248 10.06 17.38 8.25
N THR A 249 10.24 18.21 9.28
CA THR A 249 10.97 19.47 9.29
C THR A 249 10.16 20.63 8.74
N ASP A 250 9.63 20.59 7.53
CA ASP A 250 8.73 21.61 6.98
C ASP A 250 7.39 20.97 6.52
N GLY A 251 6.60 21.63 5.71
CA GLY A 251 5.31 21.18 5.20
C GLY A 251 5.25 21.37 3.69
N ALA A 252 6.30 21.00 2.97
CA ALA A 252 6.41 21.10 1.54
C ALA A 252 6.84 19.75 0.95
N TYR A 253 6.56 19.52 -0.34
CA TYR A 253 6.82 18.26 -1.04
C TYR A 253 5.98 17.10 -0.48
N ASP A 254 4.70 17.12 -0.79
CA ASP A 254 3.71 16.22 -0.21
C ASP A 254 4.07 14.73 -0.34
N SER A 255 3.72 13.99 0.70
CA SER A 255 3.84 12.54 0.76
C SER A 255 2.47 11.87 0.89
N GLY A 256 2.36 10.63 0.41
CA GLY A 256 1.11 9.87 0.47
C GLY A 256 1.31 8.39 0.79
N VAL A 257 0.33 7.79 1.48
CA VAL A 257 0.25 6.36 1.68
C VAL A 257 -1.03 5.81 1.06
N PHE A 258 -0.85 4.85 0.17
CA PHE A 258 -1.91 4.13 -0.52
C PHE A 258 -2.14 2.80 0.18
N LEU A 259 -3.30 2.63 0.78
CA LEU A 259 -3.69 1.42 1.51
C LEU A 259 -4.62 0.59 0.62
N LYS A 260 -4.20 -0.63 0.29
CA LYS A 260 -4.95 -1.51 -0.61
C LYS A 260 -6.34 -1.82 -0.05
N ALA A 261 -7.37 -1.72 -0.89
CA ALA A 261 -8.75 -2.06 -0.52
C ALA A 261 -8.84 -3.49 0.00
N LYS A 262 -9.66 -3.69 1.05
CA LYS A 262 -9.91 -5.00 1.68
C LYS A 262 -8.67 -5.70 2.24
N SER A 263 -7.56 -4.96 2.42
CA SER A 263 -6.31 -5.54 2.91
C SER A 263 -6.21 -5.60 4.43
N PHE A 264 -6.92 -4.73 5.17
CA PHE A 264 -6.98 -4.85 6.64
C PHE A 264 -7.81 -6.07 7.01
N SER A 265 -7.12 -7.16 7.27
CA SER A 265 -7.74 -8.46 7.47
C SER A 265 -7.09 -9.26 8.59
N SER A 266 -7.89 -10.13 9.18
CA SER A 266 -7.45 -11.16 10.14
C SER A 266 -7.93 -12.51 9.61
N PRO A 267 -7.24 -13.06 8.58
CA PRO A 267 -7.72 -14.24 7.91
C PRO A 267 -7.64 -15.46 8.84
N ALA A 268 -8.78 -16.12 9.02
CA ALA A 268 -8.81 -17.42 9.73
C ALA A 268 -8.07 -18.51 8.93
N VAL A 269 -7.78 -18.25 7.65
CA VAL A 269 -7.01 -19.13 6.78
C VAL A 269 -6.02 -18.30 5.97
N GLY A 270 -4.74 -18.59 6.15
CA GLY A 270 -3.68 -18.12 5.28
C GLY A 270 -3.48 -19.06 4.10
N ILE A 271 -3.19 -18.54 2.91
CA ILE A 271 -2.82 -19.35 1.73
C ILE A 271 -1.45 -18.87 1.29
N THR A 272 -0.51 -19.80 1.18
CA THR A 272 0.77 -19.56 0.52
C THR A 272 0.92 -20.49 -0.67
N ALA A 273 1.44 -19.98 -1.79
CA ALA A 273 1.74 -20.75 -2.98
C ALA A 273 3.25 -20.70 -3.23
N VAL A 274 3.86 -21.88 -3.39
CA VAL A 274 5.28 -21.99 -3.72
C VAL A 274 5.43 -22.93 -4.90
N GLY A 275 6.03 -22.44 -5.98
CA GLY A 275 6.40 -23.26 -7.13
C GLY A 275 7.63 -24.13 -6.85
N SER A 276 7.86 -25.15 -7.68
CA SER A 276 9.02 -26.03 -7.59
C SER A 276 10.37 -25.29 -7.75
N SER A 277 10.37 -24.08 -8.26
CA SER A 277 11.51 -23.16 -8.37
C SER A 277 11.68 -22.23 -7.16
N PHE A 278 10.91 -22.42 -6.09
CA PHE A 278 10.92 -21.60 -4.87
C PHE A 278 10.45 -20.15 -5.06
N ASP A 279 9.81 -19.84 -6.15
CA ASP A 279 9.12 -18.57 -6.41
C ASP A 279 7.63 -18.80 -6.71
N SER A 280 6.88 -17.75 -6.98
CA SER A 280 5.47 -17.84 -7.33
C SER A 280 5.21 -18.11 -8.82
N THR A 281 6.26 -18.34 -9.61
CA THR A 281 6.15 -18.63 -11.04
C THR A 281 6.36 -20.10 -11.34
N MET A 282 5.66 -20.62 -12.36
CA MET A 282 5.82 -21.99 -12.84
C MET A 282 5.80 -22.02 -14.37
N VAL A 283 6.59 -22.93 -14.93
CA VAL A 283 6.55 -23.25 -16.36
C VAL A 283 5.65 -24.45 -16.55
N GLU A 284 4.69 -24.34 -17.47
CA GLU A 284 3.78 -25.44 -17.82
C GLU A 284 4.54 -26.73 -18.18
N GLY A 285 4.08 -27.83 -17.62
CA GLY A 285 4.72 -29.15 -17.79
C GLY A 285 6.00 -29.37 -16.98
N CYS A 286 6.47 -28.37 -16.21
CA CYS A 286 7.70 -28.43 -15.44
C CYS A 286 7.46 -28.25 -13.95
N GLY A 287 7.15 -29.30 -13.21
CA GLY A 287 7.08 -29.26 -11.76
C GLY A 287 5.66 -29.20 -11.18
N TYR A 288 5.55 -28.73 -9.95
CA TYR A 288 4.28 -28.63 -9.20
C TYR A 288 4.27 -27.37 -8.35
N ALA A 289 3.07 -26.83 -8.11
CA ALA A 289 2.85 -25.79 -7.11
C ALA A 289 2.29 -26.42 -5.83
N THR A 290 2.80 -25.99 -4.69
CA THR A 290 2.26 -26.36 -3.39
C THR A 290 1.49 -25.18 -2.83
N TYR A 291 0.19 -25.35 -2.62
CA TYR A 291 -0.67 -24.41 -1.91
C TYR A 291 -0.79 -24.89 -0.48
N THR A 292 -0.29 -24.10 0.46
CA THR A 292 -0.40 -24.39 1.89
C THR A 292 -1.50 -23.53 2.49
N PHE A 293 -2.54 -24.19 3.01
CA PHE A 293 -3.60 -23.53 3.78
C PHE A 293 -3.21 -23.60 5.25
N THR A 294 -2.96 -22.45 5.85
CA THR A 294 -2.64 -22.33 7.27
C THR A 294 -3.86 -21.78 7.99
N ARG A 295 -4.40 -22.55 8.93
CA ARG A 295 -5.52 -22.13 9.76
C ARG A 295 -5.00 -21.46 11.02
N GLY A 296 -5.48 -20.22 11.28
CA GLY A 296 -5.33 -19.50 12.55
C GLY A 296 -6.61 -19.56 13.39
N GLY A 297 -6.56 -19.00 14.59
CA GLY A 297 -7.70 -18.89 15.50
C GLY A 297 -8.08 -20.17 16.23
N ASP A 298 -9.39 -20.40 16.48
CA ASP A 298 -9.89 -21.58 17.19
C ASP A 298 -9.66 -22.87 16.38
N LEU A 299 -8.74 -23.69 16.84
CA LEU A 299 -8.40 -24.99 16.26
C LEU A 299 -9.25 -26.16 16.80
N ALA A 300 -10.09 -25.92 17.83
CA ALA A 300 -10.89 -26.97 18.47
C ALA A 300 -12.11 -27.38 17.64
N ASN A 301 -12.62 -26.47 16.80
CA ASN A 301 -13.81 -26.74 15.97
C ASN A 301 -13.42 -27.02 14.50
N PRO A 302 -14.11 -27.95 13.81
CA PRO A 302 -13.93 -28.17 12.39
C PRO A 302 -14.19 -26.90 11.59
N PHE A 303 -13.39 -26.67 10.55
CA PHE A 303 -13.56 -25.53 9.65
C PHE A 303 -13.45 -26.02 8.20
N THR A 304 -14.43 -25.69 7.37
CA THR A 304 -14.44 -26.08 5.95
C THR A 304 -13.98 -24.90 5.10
N ILE A 305 -12.96 -25.15 4.26
CA ILE A 305 -12.44 -24.17 3.32
C ILE A 305 -13.07 -24.44 1.95
N ASN A 306 -13.84 -23.47 1.45
CA ASN A 306 -14.25 -23.45 0.05
C ASN A 306 -13.30 -22.52 -0.70
N TYR A 307 -12.73 -22.98 -1.80
CA TYR A 307 -11.84 -22.17 -2.64
C TYR A 307 -12.29 -22.18 -4.09
N ILE A 308 -11.94 -21.11 -4.81
CA ILE A 308 -12.12 -20.98 -6.25
C ILE A 308 -10.72 -20.80 -6.84
N ILE A 309 -10.46 -21.45 -7.96
CA ILE A 309 -9.26 -21.22 -8.76
C ILE A 309 -9.71 -20.42 -9.98
N GLU A 310 -9.16 -19.22 -10.12
CA GLU A 310 -9.44 -18.29 -11.22
C GLU A 310 -8.15 -18.01 -11.98
N GLY A 311 -8.25 -17.65 -13.24
CA GLY A 311 -7.13 -17.33 -14.12
C GLY A 311 -7.31 -17.95 -15.50
N ASP A 312 -6.30 -17.78 -16.35
CA ASP A 312 -6.32 -18.29 -17.73
C ASP A 312 -6.02 -19.79 -17.82
N ALA A 313 -5.42 -20.37 -16.77
CA ALA A 313 -5.09 -21.79 -16.71
C ALA A 313 -6.33 -22.66 -16.47
N ILE A 314 -6.52 -23.69 -17.29
CA ILE A 314 -7.74 -24.54 -17.33
C ILE A 314 -7.50 -25.80 -16.51
N ASN A 315 -8.37 -26.07 -15.53
CA ASN A 315 -8.35 -27.27 -14.72
C ASN A 315 -8.48 -28.56 -15.58
N GLY A 316 -7.62 -29.53 -15.36
CA GLY A 316 -7.56 -30.77 -16.08
C GLY A 316 -6.91 -30.70 -17.47
N ILE A 317 -6.49 -29.49 -17.92
CA ILE A 317 -5.74 -29.27 -19.17
C ILE A 317 -4.34 -28.75 -18.84
N ASP A 318 -4.25 -27.60 -18.19
CA ASP A 318 -2.98 -26.94 -17.88
C ASP A 318 -2.38 -27.40 -16.53
N TYR A 319 -3.22 -27.97 -15.66
CA TYR A 319 -2.81 -28.62 -14.41
C TYR A 319 -3.72 -29.81 -14.08
N THR A 320 -3.21 -30.72 -13.24
CA THR A 320 -3.96 -31.90 -12.82
C THR A 320 -5.28 -31.55 -12.16
N ASP A 321 -6.36 -32.20 -12.54
CA ASP A 321 -7.68 -31.95 -11.97
C ASP A 321 -7.66 -32.07 -10.45
N LEU A 322 -7.98 -30.97 -9.79
CA LEU A 322 -8.10 -30.87 -8.35
C LEU A 322 -9.51 -31.34 -7.94
N ALA A 323 -9.75 -32.65 -8.07
CA ALA A 323 -11.00 -33.27 -7.65
C ALA A 323 -11.16 -33.13 -6.13
N GLY A 324 -12.24 -32.52 -5.70
CA GLY A 324 -12.63 -32.50 -4.31
C GLY A 324 -12.43 -31.15 -3.60
N ASN A 325 -13.27 -30.20 -3.89
CA ASN A 325 -13.60 -29.09 -3.03
C ASN A 325 -14.82 -29.49 -2.18
N PRO A 326 -14.80 -29.43 -0.84
CA PRO A 326 -13.90 -28.67 0.04
C PRO A 326 -12.71 -29.47 0.61
N ILE A 327 -11.69 -28.74 1.07
CA ILE A 327 -10.63 -29.25 1.95
C ILE A 327 -11.19 -29.21 3.38
N ALA A 328 -11.25 -30.35 4.04
CA ALA A 328 -11.73 -30.50 5.43
C ALA A 328 -10.58 -30.46 6.43
#